data_2eed453db3f98954b12e9d0305c27a53
#
_entry.id   2eed453db3f98954b12e9d0305c27a53
#
_cell.length_a   1.000
_cell.length_b   1.000
_cell.length_c   1.000
_cell.angle_alpha   90.00
_cell.angle_beta   90.00
_cell.angle_gamma   90.00
#
_symmetry.space_group_name_H-M   'P 1'
#
loop_
_entity.id
_entity.type
_entity.pdbx_description
1 polymer ?
#
loop_
_entity_poly.entity_id
_entity_poly.type
_entity_poly.pdbx_seq_one_letter_code
_entity_poly.pdbx_strand_id
1 'polypeptide(L)' 'MRKEILISSDDNYDNLVAEIYIDDKYIALVSYDEDHNFFVETPTTNRRNEEIITHKVEYNTFIELLEEAKNSLK' A
#
# COMPACT_ATOMS: atom_id res chain seq x y z
N MET A 1 0.77 9.77 15.42
CA MET A 1 0.93 9.05 14.12
C MET A 1 -0.24 9.37 13.21
N ARG A 2 0.03 9.91 12.06
CA ARG A 2 -1.00 10.23 11.09
C ARG A 2 -1.10 9.10 10.06
N LYS A 3 -2.25 8.45 10.01
CA LYS A 3 -2.51 7.34 9.10
C LYS A 3 -3.50 7.79 8.02
N GLU A 4 -3.22 7.40 6.78
CA GLU A 4 -4.05 7.82 5.66
C GLU A 4 -4.15 6.69 4.64
N ILE A 5 -5.36 6.46 4.14
CA ILE A 5 -5.61 5.53 3.05
C ILE A 5 -6.21 6.34 1.91
N LEU A 6 -5.55 6.29 0.77
CA LEU A 6 -5.98 7.02 -0.42
C LEU A 6 -6.41 6.03 -1.50
N ILE A 7 -7.66 6.12 -1.90
CA ILE A 7 -8.18 5.29 -3.00
C ILE A 7 -7.91 6.03 -4.30
N SER A 8 -7.23 5.37 -5.22
CA SER A 8 -6.87 6.02 -6.47
C SER A 8 -7.06 5.10 -7.67
N SER A 9 -7.12 5.72 -8.84
CA SER A 9 -7.14 5.03 -10.12
C SER A 9 -5.75 5.18 -10.74
N ASP A 10 -5.09 4.05 -11.02
CA ASP A 10 -3.75 4.03 -11.59
C ASP A 10 -3.79 3.27 -12.89
N ASP A 11 -3.18 3.81 -13.94
CA ASP A 11 -3.17 3.21 -15.28
C ASP A 11 -2.49 1.84 -15.31
N ASN A 12 -1.64 1.54 -14.32
CA ASN A 12 -0.99 0.24 -14.21
C ASN A 12 -1.89 -0.85 -13.66
N TYR A 13 -3.11 -0.51 -13.23
CA TYR A 13 -4.03 -1.46 -12.61
C TYR A 13 -5.41 -1.34 -13.26
N ASP A 14 -6.09 -2.48 -13.40
CA ASP A 14 -7.42 -2.52 -13.98
C ASP A 14 -8.50 -2.01 -13.02
N ASN A 15 -8.23 -2.13 -11.72
CA ASN A 15 -9.17 -1.74 -10.67
C ASN A 15 -8.59 -0.61 -9.83
N LEU A 16 -9.43 -0.02 -8.98
CA LEU A 16 -8.96 0.97 -8.01
C LEU A 16 -7.97 0.32 -7.05
N VAL A 17 -7.05 1.12 -6.56
CA VAL A 17 -6.04 0.68 -5.59
C VAL A 17 -6.13 1.53 -4.34
N ALA A 18 -5.64 0.99 -3.22
CA ALA A 18 -5.59 1.70 -1.95
C ALA A 18 -4.13 1.93 -1.57
N GLU A 19 -3.74 3.19 -1.45
CA GLU A 19 -2.39 3.57 -1.04
C GLU A 19 -2.40 3.87 0.45
N ILE A 20 -1.45 3.31 1.17
CA ILE A 20 -1.32 3.48 2.63
C ILE A 20 -0.16 4.43 2.91
N TYR A 21 -0.45 5.50 3.66
CA TYR A 21 0.53 6.48 4.10
C TYR A 21 0.54 6.55 5.62
N ILE A 22 1.73 6.66 6.19
CA ILE A 22 1.90 6.92 7.62
C ILE A 22 2.89 8.07 7.75
N ASP A 23 2.48 9.15 8.40
CA ASP A 23 3.28 10.36 8.57
C ASP A 23 3.85 10.87 7.24
N ASP A 24 3.01 10.89 6.21
CA ASP A 24 3.33 11.32 4.85
C ASP A 24 4.31 10.40 4.10
N LYS A 25 4.63 9.24 4.65
CA LYS A 25 5.49 8.26 3.99
C LYS A 25 4.63 7.21 3.30
N TYR A 26 4.97 6.90 2.06
CA TYR A 26 4.29 5.85 1.32
C TYR A 26 4.75 4.49 1.86
N ILE A 27 3.81 3.74 2.42
CA ILE A 27 4.12 2.48 3.13
C ILE A 27 3.80 1.27 2.25
N ALA A 28 2.64 1.25 1.64
CA ALA A 28 2.21 0.10 0.86
C ALA A 28 1.04 0.47 -0.05
N LEU A 29 0.81 -0.38 -1.03
CA LEU A 29 -0.32 -0.28 -1.94
C LEU A 29 -1.05 -1.62 -1.94
N VAL A 30 -2.36 -1.58 -1.80
CA VAL A 30 -3.20 -2.78 -1.87
C VAL A 30 -3.98 -2.73 -3.19
N SER A 31 -3.92 -3.81 -3.93
CA SER A 31 -4.63 -3.95 -5.20
C SER A 31 -5.36 -5.29 -5.24
N TYR A 32 -6.19 -5.48 -6.25
CA TYR A 32 -6.84 -6.77 -6.47
C TYR A 32 -7.01 -7.03 -7.97
N ASP A 33 -7.06 -8.31 -8.33
CA ASP A 33 -7.24 -8.72 -9.72
C ASP A 33 -8.72 -9.03 -10.02
N GLU A 34 -8.99 -9.51 -11.22
CA GLU A 34 -10.34 -9.84 -11.67
C GLU A 34 -10.99 -10.97 -10.86
N ASP A 35 -10.19 -11.83 -10.28
CA ASP A 35 -10.65 -12.95 -9.45
C ASP A 35 -10.78 -12.57 -7.98
N HIS A 36 -10.60 -11.28 -7.66
CA HIS A 36 -10.64 -10.76 -6.29
C HIS A 36 -9.52 -11.31 -5.39
N ASN A 37 -8.39 -11.66 -5.98
CA ASN A 37 -7.17 -11.92 -5.23
C ASN A 37 -6.52 -10.60 -4.87
N PHE A 38 -6.19 -10.42 -3.59
CA PHE A 38 -5.61 -9.17 -3.10
C PHE A 38 -4.09 -9.28 -3.03
N PHE A 39 -3.43 -8.19 -3.37
CA PHE A 39 -1.97 -8.10 -3.38
C PHE A 39 -1.52 -6.87 -2.60
N VAL A 40 -0.35 -6.97 -1.99
CA VAL A 40 0.29 -5.86 -1.30
C VAL A 40 1.63 -5.60 -1.95
N GLU A 41 1.86 -4.34 -2.31
CA GLU A 41 3.15 -3.91 -2.82
C GLU A 41 3.76 -2.90 -1.87
N THR A 42 5.04 -3.05 -1.60
CA THR A 42 5.79 -2.13 -0.74
C THR A 42 6.82 -1.38 -1.58
N PRO A 43 7.33 -0.23 -1.09
CA PRO A 43 8.37 0.48 -1.81
C PRO A 43 9.59 -0.39 -2.09
N THR A 44 10.18 -0.20 -3.26
CA THR A 44 11.32 -1.00 -3.70
C THR A 44 12.63 -0.24 -3.54
N THR A 45 13.72 -0.93 -3.85
CA THR A 45 15.04 -0.33 -3.84
C THR A 45 15.19 0.72 -4.93
N ASN A 46 16.04 1.71 -4.67
CA ASN A 46 16.46 2.63 -5.70
C ASN A 46 17.50 1.91 -6.58
N ARG A 47 17.15 1.67 -7.83
CA ARG A 47 18.01 0.91 -8.75
C ARG A 47 19.38 1.55 -8.99
N ARG A 48 19.45 2.88 -8.93
CA ARG A 48 20.70 3.59 -9.23
C ARG A 48 21.72 3.46 -8.12
N ASN A 49 21.27 3.44 -6.89
CA ASN A 49 22.15 3.42 -5.73
C ASN A 49 22.15 2.09 -5.00
N GLU A 50 21.34 1.14 -5.47
CA GLU A 50 21.12 -0.15 -4.80
C GLU A 50 20.74 0.03 -3.32
N GLU A 51 20.20 1.19 -2.99
CA GLU A 51 19.80 1.50 -1.63
C GLU A 51 18.43 0.90 -1.34
N ILE A 52 18.34 0.15 -0.25
CA ILE A 52 17.10 -0.44 0.18
C ILE A 52 16.34 0.59 1.00
N ILE A 53 15.15 0.94 0.54
CA ILE A 53 14.27 1.86 1.26
C ILE A 53 13.30 1.03 2.07
N THR A 54 13.36 1.16 3.39
CA THR A 54 12.45 0.47 4.29
C THR A 54 11.80 1.46 5.24
N HIS A 55 10.60 1.10 5.70
CA HIS A 55 9.90 1.87 6.71
C HIS A 55 9.60 0.95 7.88
N LYS A 56 9.86 1.45 9.08
CA LYS A 56 9.54 0.70 10.29
C LYS A 56 8.12 1.06 10.71
N VAL A 57 7.24 0.07 10.72
CA VAL A 57 5.83 0.25 11.08
C VAL A 57 5.49 -0.76 12.15
N GLU A 58 4.71 -0.35 13.14
CA GLU A 58 4.26 -1.25 14.18
C GLU A 58 3.36 -2.33 13.57
N TYR A 59 3.57 -3.58 13.95
CA TYR A 59 2.94 -4.74 13.32
C TYR A 59 1.41 -4.66 13.31
N ASN A 60 0.81 -4.45 14.47
CA ASN A 60 -0.66 -4.43 14.57
C ASN A 60 -1.26 -3.26 13.82
N THR A 61 -0.61 -2.12 13.84
CA THR A 61 -1.03 -0.94 13.09
C THR A 61 -1.04 -1.24 11.59
N PHE A 62 -0.02 -1.91 11.10
CA PHE A 62 0.08 -2.26 9.69
C PHE A 62 -1.02 -3.25 9.28
N ILE A 63 -1.26 -4.26 10.10
CA ILE A 63 -2.33 -5.24 9.84
C ILE A 63 -3.69 -4.55 9.78
N GLU A 64 -3.97 -3.64 10.70
CA GLU A 64 -5.24 -2.90 10.72
C GLU A 64 -5.40 -2.05 9.45
N LEU A 65 -4.33 -1.38 9.01
CA LEU A 65 -4.37 -0.57 7.80
C LEU A 65 -4.57 -1.42 6.56
N LEU A 66 -3.94 -2.59 6.49
CA LEU A 66 -4.12 -3.51 5.37
C LEU A 66 -5.57 -3.98 5.27
N GLU A 67 -6.18 -4.34 6.40
CA GLU A 67 -7.57 -4.77 6.42
C GLU A 67 -8.52 -3.62 6.05
N GLU A 68 -8.26 -2.44 6.55
CA GLU A 68 -9.05 -1.26 6.22
C GLU A 68 -8.95 -0.93 4.74
N ALA A 69 -7.75 -0.98 4.17
CA ALA A 69 -7.52 -0.75 2.75
C ALA A 69 -8.25 -1.77 1.89
N LYS A 70 -8.14 -3.04 2.25
CA LYS A 70 -8.83 -4.13 1.56
C LYS A 70 -10.34 -3.91 1.58
N ASN A 71 -10.90 -3.59 2.73
CA ASN A 71 -12.34 -3.38 2.88
C ASN A 71 -12.83 -2.16 2.10
N SER A 72 -11.99 -1.15 1.94
CA SER A 72 -12.33 0.05 1.16
C SER A 72 -12.39 -0.23 -0.33
N LEU A 73 -11.79 -1.32 -0.79
CA LEU A 73 -11.76 -1.71 -2.20
C LEU A 73 -12.89 -2.68 -2.59
N LYS A 74 -13.63 -3.17 -1.64
CA LYS A 74 -14.72 -4.10 -1.92
C LYS A 74 -15.97 -3.41 -2.45
#